data_6219edb37183be8e54fb0ad668547079
#
_entry.id   6219edb37183be8e54fb0ad668547079
#
_cell.length_a   1.000
_cell.length_b   1.000
_cell.length_c   1.000
_cell.angle_alpha   90.00
_cell.angle_beta   90.00
_cell.angle_gamma   90.00
#
_symmetry.space_group_name_H-M   'P 1'
#
loop_
_entity.id
_entity.type
_entity.pdbx_description
1 polymer ?
#
loop_
_entity_poly.entity_id
_entity_poly.type
_entity_poly.pdbx_seq_one_letter_code
_entity_poly.pdbx_strand_id
1 'polypeptide(L)'
;YGSVQSITVRQWFAGGVLRSVHRYASDAMVLTMGLHMLRHFAFDRHRGFRWFSWVSGVALIWGVYVSGINGYMLPWDRLAQYVITASFEWLDELAGFGGTLMRNFIYPDSVSDRFFSLLSFLHIGVPLVVLLLLFVHVQRVPKARTNPPRPIMLSLVVTLLVLSLLHPALSQGGAADLGRAVTSVRLDWFYLPVLPLLDRWSALEVGMLLVGGTLLLGLLPWLPPRRRAGAERHLTVHPSTEAIALRDGETLLE
;
A
#
# COMPACT_ATOMS: atom_id res chain seq x y z
N TYR A 1 -12.02 7.58 -19.83
CA TYR A 1 -10.77 7.67 -20.61
C TYR A 1 -10.55 9.07 -21.18
N GLY A 2 -11.48 9.60 -21.99
CA GLY A 2 -11.32 10.85 -22.72
C GLY A 2 -10.97 12.06 -21.83
N SER A 3 -11.63 12.23 -20.70
CA SER A 3 -11.35 13.30 -19.73
C SER A 3 -9.93 13.21 -19.17
N VAL A 4 -9.51 12.03 -18.73
CA VAL A 4 -8.17 11.79 -18.20
C VAL A 4 -7.11 12.01 -19.26
N GLN A 5 -7.36 11.56 -20.50
CA GLN A 5 -6.47 11.77 -21.63
C GLN A 5 -6.32 13.26 -21.97
N SER A 6 -7.44 13.99 -21.97
CA SER A 6 -7.41 15.45 -22.18
C SER A 6 -6.59 16.19 -21.13
N ILE A 7 -6.79 15.86 -19.86
CA ILE A 7 -6.00 16.42 -18.74
C ILE A 7 -4.52 16.07 -18.89
N THR A 8 -4.22 14.82 -19.26
CA THR A 8 -2.82 14.34 -19.34
C THR A 8 -2.05 14.95 -20.51
N VAL A 9 -2.70 15.06 -21.69
CA VAL A 9 -1.99 15.43 -22.93
C VAL A 9 -2.21 16.89 -23.30
N ARG A 10 -3.46 17.38 -23.28
CA ARG A 10 -3.75 18.78 -23.66
C ARG A 10 -3.35 19.79 -22.59
N GLN A 11 -3.44 19.40 -21.32
CA GLN A 11 -3.05 20.20 -20.17
C GLN A 11 -1.78 19.64 -19.51
N TRP A 12 -0.82 19.20 -20.31
CA TRP A 12 0.37 18.50 -19.84
C TRP A 12 1.15 19.25 -18.75
N PHE A 13 1.24 20.58 -18.87
CA PHE A 13 1.99 21.48 -17.97
C PHE A 13 1.39 21.57 -16.56
N ALA A 14 0.09 21.29 -16.40
CA ALA A 14 -0.58 21.25 -15.10
C ALA A 14 -1.15 19.86 -14.82
N GLY A 15 -2.15 19.42 -15.57
CA GLY A 15 -2.85 18.17 -15.35
C GLY A 15 -1.98 16.95 -15.57
N GLY A 16 -1.15 16.91 -16.61
CA GLY A 16 -0.21 15.84 -16.88
C GLY A 16 0.86 15.72 -15.80
N VAL A 17 1.43 16.85 -15.37
CA VAL A 17 2.41 16.88 -14.26
C VAL A 17 1.76 16.46 -12.95
N LEU A 18 0.58 16.97 -12.60
CA LEU A 18 -0.12 16.58 -11.36
C LEU A 18 -0.47 15.09 -11.34
N ARG A 19 -0.96 14.54 -12.46
CA ARG A 19 -1.19 13.10 -12.58
C ARG A 19 0.07 12.28 -12.33
N SER A 20 1.19 12.72 -12.91
CA SER A 20 2.48 12.05 -12.78
C SER A 20 3.03 12.15 -11.35
N VAL A 21 2.97 13.34 -10.74
CA VAL A 21 3.34 13.55 -9.33
C VAL A 21 2.49 12.66 -8.41
N HIS A 22 1.17 12.60 -8.62
CA HIS A 22 0.29 11.74 -7.85
C HIS A 22 0.71 10.27 -7.96
N ARG A 23 0.99 9.79 -9.17
CA ARG A 23 1.43 8.42 -9.42
C ARG A 23 2.77 8.11 -8.73
N TYR A 24 3.78 8.95 -8.92
CA TYR A 24 5.11 8.74 -8.34
C TYR A 24 5.14 8.97 -6.82
N ALA A 25 4.33 9.89 -6.30
CA ALA A 25 4.17 10.06 -4.86
C ALA A 25 3.54 8.83 -4.20
N SER A 26 2.58 8.18 -4.88
CA SER A 26 2.01 6.91 -4.43
C SER A 26 3.07 5.80 -4.36
N ASP A 27 3.93 5.66 -5.38
CA ASP A 27 5.04 4.69 -5.37
C ASP A 27 6.05 4.98 -4.26
N ALA A 28 6.44 6.26 -4.11
CA ALA A 28 7.34 6.69 -3.04
C ALA A 28 6.76 6.43 -1.65
N MET A 29 5.46 6.65 -1.47
CA MET A 29 4.76 6.35 -0.21
C MET A 29 4.83 4.85 0.11
N VAL A 30 4.56 3.98 -0.84
CA VAL A 30 4.63 2.52 -0.65
C VAL A 30 6.05 2.09 -0.31
N LEU A 31 7.05 2.59 -1.04
CA LEU A 31 8.45 2.28 -0.78
C LEU A 31 8.87 2.71 0.63
N THR A 32 8.56 3.94 1.02
CA THR A 32 8.90 4.46 2.35
C THR A 32 8.13 3.75 3.46
N MET A 33 6.87 3.37 3.23
CA MET A 33 6.08 2.55 4.15
C MET A 33 6.71 1.17 4.35
N GLY A 34 7.14 0.50 3.28
CA GLY A 34 7.83 -0.79 3.35
C GLY A 34 9.16 -0.68 4.12
N LEU A 35 9.97 0.33 3.82
CA LEU A 35 11.23 0.59 4.53
C LEU A 35 11.00 0.94 6.02
N HIS A 36 9.95 1.71 6.32
CA HIS A 36 9.55 2.01 7.69
C HIS A 36 9.20 0.74 8.46
N MET A 37 8.37 -0.11 7.89
CA MET A 37 7.97 -1.38 8.51
C MET A 37 9.16 -2.32 8.68
N LEU A 38 9.99 -2.47 7.65
CA LEU A 38 11.21 -3.29 7.70
C LEU A 38 12.17 -2.80 8.79
N ARG A 39 12.37 -1.49 8.90
CA ARG A 39 13.20 -0.90 9.96
C ARG A 39 12.66 -1.24 11.36
N HIS A 40 11.35 -1.08 11.59
CA HIS A 40 10.76 -1.40 12.88
C HIS A 40 10.87 -2.89 13.22
N PHE A 41 10.71 -3.76 12.23
CA PHE A 41 10.90 -5.19 12.36
C PHE A 41 12.37 -5.54 12.68
N ALA A 42 13.32 -5.00 11.91
CA ALA A 42 14.75 -5.31 12.06
C ALA A 42 15.31 -4.91 13.44
N PHE A 43 14.78 -3.83 14.03
CA PHE A 43 15.18 -3.35 15.36
C PHE A 43 14.28 -3.85 16.50
N ASP A 44 13.44 -4.85 16.24
CA ASP A 44 12.48 -5.43 17.19
C ASP A 44 11.55 -4.39 17.87
N ARG A 45 11.20 -3.32 17.13
CA ARG A 45 10.38 -2.21 17.63
C ARG A 45 8.89 -2.39 17.32
N HIS A 46 8.43 -3.61 17.17
CA HIS A 46 7.02 -3.96 16.91
C HIS A 46 6.35 -4.67 18.09
N ARG A 47 7.09 -4.92 19.18
CA ARG A 47 6.65 -5.69 20.35
C ARG A 47 6.31 -4.80 21.55
N GLY A 48 5.83 -5.41 22.63
CA GLY A 48 5.46 -4.76 23.87
C GLY A 48 4.40 -3.67 23.62
N PHE A 49 4.55 -2.50 24.22
CA PHE A 49 3.59 -1.39 24.09
C PHE A 49 3.39 -0.87 22.66
N ARG A 50 4.25 -1.28 21.70
CA ARG A 50 4.19 -0.87 20.29
C ARG A 50 3.37 -1.80 19.39
N TRP A 51 2.80 -2.88 19.94
CA TRP A 51 1.99 -3.82 19.16
C TRP A 51 0.86 -3.12 18.39
N PHE A 52 0.20 -2.14 19.03
CA PHE A 52 -0.88 -1.41 18.40
C PHE A 52 -0.42 -0.61 17.17
N SER A 53 0.74 0.08 17.27
CA SER A 53 1.30 0.81 16.12
C SER A 53 1.68 -0.14 14.98
N TRP A 54 2.13 -1.35 15.30
CA TRP A 54 2.42 -2.36 14.28
C TRP A 54 1.13 -2.84 13.58
N VAL A 55 0.12 -3.26 14.33
CA VAL A 55 -1.16 -3.78 13.79
C VAL A 55 -1.90 -2.70 13.00
N SER A 56 -1.96 -1.47 13.52
CA SER A 56 -2.55 -0.35 12.76
C SER A 56 -1.76 -0.02 11.49
N GLY A 57 -0.43 -0.22 11.49
CA GLY A 57 0.41 -0.15 10.30
C GLY A 57 0.04 -1.20 9.25
N VAL A 58 -0.24 -2.45 9.65
CA VAL A 58 -0.72 -3.50 8.75
C VAL A 58 -2.09 -3.13 8.13
N ALA A 59 -2.99 -2.56 8.94
CA ALA A 59 -4.28 -2.07 8.42
C ALA A 59 -4.10 -0.91 7.40
N LEU A 60 -3.14 -0.01 7.65
CA LEU A 60 -2.80 1.08 6.71
C LEU A 60 -2.30 0.56 5.36
N ILE A 61 -1.52 -0.55 5.33
CA ILE A 61 -1.08 -1.19 4.08
C ILE A 61 -2.29 -1.56 3.22
N TRP A 62 -3.30 -2.17 3.81
CA TRP A 62 -4.52 -2.55 3.09
C TRP A 62 -5.29 -1.34 2.59
N GLY A 63 -5.43 -0.29 3.39
CA GLY A 63 -6.07 0.94 2.94
C GLY A 63 -5.36 1.59 1.75
N VAL A 64 -4.03 1.64 1.79
CA VAL A 64 -3.20 2.13 0.67
C VAL A 64 -3.34 1.22 -0.55
N TYR A 65 -3.32 -0.10 -0.36
CA TYR A 65 -3.45 -1.08 -1.44
C TYR A 65 -4.81 -0.95 -2.17
N VAL A 66 -5.91 -0.92 -1.42
CA VAL A 66 -7.27 -0.75 -1.98
C VAL A 66 -7.40 0.58 -2.72
N SER A 67 -6.87 1.67 -2.14
CA SER A 67 -6.86 2.98 -2.80
C SER A 67 -6.08 2.96 -4.11
N GLY A 68 -4.91 2.33 -4.12
CA GLY A 68 -4.06 2.24 -5.31
C GLY A 68 -4.68 1.41 -6.43
N ILE A 69 -5.21 0.22 -6.13
CA ILE A 69 -5.90 -0.61 -7.13
C ILE A 69 -7.09 0.14 -7.72
N ASN A 70 -7.91 0.77 -6.88
CA ASN A 70 -9.02 1.59 -7.36
C ASN A 70 -8.54 2.75 -8.25
N GLY A 71 -7.40 3.39 -7.91
CA GLY A 71 -6.79 4.42 -8.73
C GLY A 71 -6.37 3.98 -10.12
N TYR A 72 -5.98 2.71 -10.29
CA TYR A 72 -5.70 2.13 -11.62
C TYR A 72 -6.96 1.91 -12.47
N MET A 73 -8.13 1.79 -11.86
CA MET A 73 -9.40 1.59 -12.58
C MET A 73 -9.94 2.90 -13.19
N LEU A 74 -9.64 4.05 -12.59
CA LEU A 74 -10.21 5.35 -12.97
C LEU A 74 -9.86 5.83 -14.38
N PRO A 75 -8.63 5.67 -14.92
CA PRO A 75 -8.31 6.10 -16.28
C PRO A 75 -9.10 5.43 -17.37
N TRP A 76 -9.69 4.28 -17.10
CA TRP A 76 -10.48 3.47 -18.04
C TRP A 76 -9.75 3.21 -19.36
N ASP A 77 -8.46 2.88 -19.22
CA ASP A 77 -7.59 2.41 -20.29
C ASP A 77 -7.48 0.87 -20.30
N ARG A 78 -6.64 0.29 -21.15
CA ARG A 78 -6.44 -1.17 -21.20
C ARG A 78 -5.92 -1.76 -19.91
N LEU A 79 -5.07 -1.01 -19.19
CA LEU A 79 -4.62 -1.45 -17.87
C LEU A 79 -5.76 -1.45 -16.85
N ALA A 80 -6.59 -0.41 -16.84
CA ALA A 80 -7.80 -0.35 -16.00
C ALA A 80 -8.74 -1.51 -16.28
N GLN A 81 -8.95 -1.86 -17.55
CA GLN A 81 -9.75 -3.02 -17.95
C GLN A 81 -9.20 -4.32 -17.35
N TYR A 82 -7.89 -4.59 -17.48
CA TYR A 82 -7.27 -5.77 -16.89
C TYR A 82 -7.44 -5.79 -15.36
N VAL A 83 -7.14 -4.68 -14.70
CA VAL A 83 -7.20 -4.59 -13.23
C VAL A 83 -8.62 -4.87 -12.73
N ILE A 84 -9.63 -4.27 -13.35
CA ILE A 84 -11.01 -4.41 -12.87
C ILE A 84 -11.58 -5.79 -13.16
N THR A 85 -11.34 -6.34 -14.35
CA THR A 85 -11.82 -7.69 -14.68
C THR A 85 -11.17 -8.74 -13.79
N ALA A 86 -9.86 -8.77 -13.68
CA ALA A 86 -9.15 -9.73 -12.82
C ALA A 86 -9.55 -9.59 -11.34
N SER A 87 -9.71 -8.37 -10.83
CA SER A 87 -10.11 -8.15 -9.45
C SER A 87 -11.53 -8.62 -9.15
N PHE A 88 -12.47 -8.37 -10.05
CA PHE A 88 -13.87 -8.75 -9.86
C PHE A 88 -14.10 -10.23 -10.11
N GLU A 89 -13.44 -10.84 -11.08
CA GLU A 89 -13.43 -12.30 -11.27
C GLU A 89 -12.89 -13.01 -10.02
N TRP A 90 -11.78 -12.53 -9.49
CA TRP A 90 -11.21 -13.07 -8.25
C TRP A 90 -12.16 -12.96 -7.06
N LEU A 91 -12.78 -11.80 -6.85
CA LEU A 91 -13.74 -11.59 -5.76
C LEU A 91 -15.00 -12.42 -5.95
N ASP A 92 -15.51 -12.56 -7.19
CA ASP A 92 -16.68 -13.40 -7.51
C ASP A 92 -16.41 -14.88 -7.18
N GLU A 93 -15.22 -15.38 -7.51
CA GLU A 93 -14.82 -16.75 -7.23
C GLU A 93 -14.57 -16.97 -5.74
N LEU A 94 -13.79 -16.08 -5.11
CA LEU A 94 -13.42 -16.19 -3.69
C LEU A 94 -14.64 -16.15 -2.75
N ALA A 95 -15.59 -15.26 -3.03
CA ALA A 95 -16.80 -15.08 -2.22
C ALA A 95 -17.96 -16.01 -2.64
N GLY A 96 -17.80 -16.76 -3.73
CA GLY A 96 -18.85 -17.63 -4.26
C GLY A 96 -20.06 -16.88 -4.83
N PHE A 97 -19.87 -15.64 -5.32
CA PHE A 97 -20.96 -14.82 -5.88
C PHE A 97 -21.43 -15.26 -7.28
N GLY A 98 -20.77 -16.25 -7.88
CA GLY A 98 -21.19 -16.85 -9.17
C GLY A 98 -21.21 -15.85 -10.34
N GLY A 99 -20.24 -14.93 -10.39
CA GLY A 99 -20.13 -13.92 -11.45
C GLY A 99 -21.07 -12.71 -11.26
N THR A 100 -21.64 -12.52 -10.08
CA THR A 100 -22.60 -11.43 -9.82
C THR A 100 -21.92 -10.05 -9.88
N LEU A 101 -20.70 -9.91 -9.38
CA LEU A 101 -19.96 -8.65 -9.46
C LEU A 101 -19.66 -8.30 -10.92
N MET A 102 -19.16 -9.27 -11.69
CA MET A 102 -18.91 -9.07 -13.11
C MET A 102 -20.17 -8.63 -13.85
N ARG A 103 -21.29 -9.36 -13.69
CA ARG A 103 -22.55 -9.04 -14.38
C ARG A 103 -23.10 -7.66 -14.03
N ASN A 104 -23.00 -7.25 -12.76
CA ASN A 104 -23.62 -6.01 -12.30
C ASN A 104 -22.75 -4.77 -12.57
N PHE A 105 -21.45 -4.92 -12.71
CA PHE A 105 -20.53 -3.78 -12.77
C PHE A 105 -19.68 -3.71 -14.03
N ILE A 106 -19.38 -4.83 -14.69
CA ILE A 106 -18.36 -4.90 -15.74
C ILE A 106 -18.93 -5.25 -17.11
N TYR A 107 -20.21 -5.62 -17.21
CA TYR A 107 -20.84 -5.76 -18.53
C TYR A 107 -20.96 -4.41 -19.23
N PRO A 108 -20.91 -4.38 -20.58
CA PRO A 108 -21.02 -3.13 -21.36
C PRO A 108 -22.22 -2.26 -20.97
N ASP A 109 -23.37 -2.89 -20.67
CA ASP A 109 -24.58 -2.18 -20.27
C ASP A 109 -24.60 -1.69 -18.82
N SER A 110 -23.72 -2.20 -17.96
CA SER A 110 -23.62 -1.80 -16.55
C SER A 110 -22.58 -0.71 -16.32
N VAL A 111 -21.61 -0.55 -17.23
CA VAL A 111 -20.61 0.52 -17.17
C VAL A 111 -21.27 1.86 -17.53
N SER A 112 -21.49 2.68 -16.52
CA SER A 112 -22.25 3.93 -16.61
C SER A 112 -21.58 5.03 -15.78
N ASP A 113 -22.10 6.25 -15.86
CA ASP A 113 -21.65 7.38 -15.04
C ASP A 113 -21.76 7.08 -13.52
N ARG A 114 -22.75 6.29 -13.11
CA ARG A 114 -22.88 5.84 -11.72
C ARG A 114 -21.71 4.96 -11.28
N PHE A 115 -21.27 4.07 -12.16
CA PHE A 115 -20.11 3.23 -11.90
C PHE A 115 -18.84 4.07 -11.70
N PHE A 116 -18.56 5.03 -12.58
CA PHE A 116 -17.42 5.93 -12.42
C PHE A 116 -17.54 6.86 -11.21
N SER A 117 -18.75 7.29 -10.89
CA SER A 117 -19.00 8.05 -9.65
C SER A 117 -18.69 7.24 -8.41
N LEU A 118 -19.05 5.94 -8.40
CA LEU A 118 -18.70 5.03 -7.31
C LEU A 118 -17.19 4.82 -7.21
N LEU A 119 -16.50 4.56 -8.32
CA LEU A 119 -15.04 4.42 -8.32
C LEU A 119 -14.35 5.68 -7.80
N SER A 120 -14.81 6.85 -8.24
CA SER A 120 -14.27 8.14 -7.78
C SER A 120 -14.55 8.37 -6.30
N PHE A 121 -15.75 8.06 -5.84
CA PHE A 121 -16.10 8.14 -4.42
C PHE A 121 -15.21 7.23 -3.56
N LEU A 122 -14.98 6.00 -3.99
CA LEU A 122 -14.09 5.07 -3.28
C LEU A 122 -12.64 5.57 -3.29
N HIS A 123 -12.17 6.10 -4.43
CA HIS A 123 -10.79 6.61 -4.54
C HIS A 123 -10.52 7.84 -3.67
N ILE A 124 -11.53 8.63 -3.40
CA ILE A 124 -11.45 9.78 -2.47
C ILE A 124 -11.72 9.33 -1.04
N GLY A 125 -12.74 8.52 -0.82
CA GLY A 125 -13.20 8.10 0.51
C GLY A 125 -12.21 7.20 1.24
N VAL A 126 -11.62 6.21 0.55
CA VAL A 126 -10.63 5.31 1.16
C VAL A 126 -9.42 6.07 1.68
N PRO A 127 -8.76 6.99 0.94
CA PRO A 127 -7.68 7.81 1.48
C PRO A 127 -8.07 8.67 2.68
N LEU A 128 -9.30 9.15 2.75
CA LEU A 128 -9.77 9.88 3.95
C LEU A 128 -9.83 8.97 5.17
N VAL A 129 -10.29 7.72 5.01
CA VAL A 129 -10.25 6.72 6.09
C VAL A 129 -8.80 6.38 6.44
N VAL A 130 -7.91 6.22 5.45
CA VAL A 130 -6.47 5.99 5.66
C VAL A 130 -5.85 7.14 6.45
N LEU A 131 -6.22 8.39 6.15
CA LEU A 131 -5.75 9.58 6.87
C LEU A 131 -6.19 9.55 8.34
N LEU A 132 -7.43 9.14 8.63
CA LEU A 132 -7.93 8.96 9.99
C LEU A 132 -7.16 7.85 10.73
N LEU A 133 -6.96 6.70 10.07
CA LEU A 133 -6.17 5.60 10.64
C LEU A 133 -4.70 6.02 10.86
N LEU A 134 -4.12 6.80 9.96
CA LEU A 134 -2.78 7.34 10.11
C LEU A 134 -2.68 8.28 11.32
N PHE A 135 -3.69 9.13 11.53
CA PHE A 135 -3.77 9.96 12.73
C PHE A 135 -3.75 9.10 14.00
N VAL A 136 -4.59 8.06 14.07
CA VAL A 136 -4.62 7.13 15.21
C VAL A 136 -3.28 6.39 15.37
N HIS A 137 -2.67 5.95 14.28
CA HIS A 137 -1.37 5.28 14.26
C HIS A 137 -0.27 6.16 14.87
N VAL A 138 -0.20 7.43 14.48
CA VAL A 138 0.82 8.38 14.94
C VAL A 138 0.61 8.77 16.41
N GLN A 139 -0.64 8.93 16.88
CA GLN A 139 -0.95 9.32 18.26
C GLN A 139 -0.44 8.32 19.31
N ARG A 140 -0.21 7.06 18.92
CA ARG A 140 0.32 6.01 19.81
C ARG A 140 1.84 6.01 19.93
N VAL A 141 2.53 6.88 19.19
CA VAL A 141 3.99 6.99 19.21
C VAL A 141 4.41 8.26 19.96
N PRO A 142 5.00 8.16 21.17
CA PRO A 142 5.45 9.33 21.91
C PRO A 142 6.45 10.16 21.09
N LYS A 143 6.19 11.47 20.98
CA LYS A 143 7.06 12.42 20.26
C LYS A 143 7.32 12.02 18.80
N ALA A 144 6.29 11.50 18.10
CA ALA A 144 6.39 11.16 16.69
C ALA A 144 6.86 12.37 15.87
N ARG A 145 7.91 12.17 15.08
CA ARG A 145 8.35 13.17 14.09
C ARG A 145 7.68 12.87 12.76
N THR A 146 6.67 13.65 12.43
CA THR A 146 5.87 13.46 11.21
C THR A 146 6.40 14.24 10.00
N ASN A 147 7.18 15.29 10.24
CA ASN A 147 7.74 16.11 9.17
C ASN A 147 9.22 15.79 8.97
N PRO A 148 9.66 15.53 7.73
CA PRO A 148 11.06 15.37 7.40
C PRO A 148 11.81 16.71 7.52
N PRO A 149 13.13 16.69 7.69
CA PRO A 149 13.97 17.89 7.59
C PRO A 149 13.75 18.60 6.24
N ARG A 150 13.78 19.94 6.25
CA ARG A 150 13.55 20.75 5.05
C ARG A 150 14.34 20.34 3.81
N PRO A 151 15.66 20.02 3.89
CA PRO A 151 16.40 19.55 2.71
C PRO A 151 15.84 18.27 2.11
N ILE A 152 15.44 17.29 2.96
CA ILE A 152 14.84 16.03 2.49
C ILE A 152 13.48 16.28 1.84
N MET A 153 12.65 17.13 2.45
CA MET A 153 11.35 17.49 1.88
C MET A 153 11.52 18.17 0.51
N LEU A 154 12.43 19.13 0.40
CA LEU A 154 12.69 19.85 -0.86
C LEU A 154 13.23 18.91 -1.92
N SER A 155 14.22 18.06 -1.60
CA SER A 155 14.78 17.10 -2.55
C SER A 155 13.73 16.11 -3.04
N LEU A 156 12.84 15.64 -2.16
CA LEU A 156 11.74 14.75 -2.55
C LEU A 156 10.79 15.45 -3.54
N VAL A 157 10.35 16.68 -3.24
CA VAL A 157 9.47 17.45 -4.12
C VAL A 157 10.13 17.68 -5.47
N VAL A 158 11.40 18.15 -5.50
CA VAL A 158 12.14 18.36 -6.74
C VAL A 158 12.29 17.06 -7.54
N THR A 159 12.64 15.96 -6.88
CA THR A 159 12.76 14.65 -7.54
C THR A 159 11.45 14.21 -8.18
N LEU A 160 10.33 14.32 -7.45
CA LEU A 160 9.01 13.97 -7.99
C LEU A 160 8.63 14.84 -9.19
N LEU A 161 8.90 16.15 -9.14
CA LEU A 161 8.65 17.06 -10.25
C LEU A 161 9.52 16.74 -11.47
N VAL A 162 10.83 16.56 -11.28
CA VAL A 162 11.75 16.20 -12.36
C VAL A 162 11.36 14.88 -12.99
N LEU A 163 11.06 13.86 -12.18
CA LEU A 163 10.61 12.56 -12.67
C LEU A 163 9.30 12.69 -13.46
N SER A 164 8.36 13.49 -12.98
CA SER A 164 7.07 13.72 -13.66
C SER A 164 7.21 14.44 -15.00
N LEU A 165 8.23 15.28 -15.16
CA LEU A 165 8.53 15.96 -16.42
C LEU A 165 9.28 15.05 -17.41
N LEU A 166 10.23 14.24 -16.93
CA LEU A 166 11.04 13.37 -17.78
C LEU A 166 10.30 12.10 -18.19
N HIS A 167 9.46 11.57 -17.31
CA HIS A 167 8.71 10.32 -17.49
C HIS A 167 7.24 10.49 -17.10
N PRO A 168 6.42 11.18 -17.93
CA PRO A 168 5.02 11.42 -17.57
C PRO A 168 4.24 10.11 -17.48
N ALA A 169 3.33 10.04 -16.49
CA ALA A 169 2.43 8.90 -16.30
C ALA A 169 1.31 8.92 -17.36
N LEU A 170 1.42 8.06 -18.36
CA LEU A 170 0.49 7.97 -19.48
C LEU A 170 -0.47 6.79 -19.30
N SER A 171 -1.62 6.88 -19.99
CA SER A 171 -2.56 5.75 -20.12
C SER A 171 -1.97 4.66 -21.02
N GLN A 172 -2.32 3.40 -20.74
CA GLN A 172 -1.78 2.24 -21.45
C GLN A 172 -2.78 1.64 -22.42
N GLY A 173 -2.39 1.50 -23.68
CA GLY A 173 -3.10 0.71 -24.69
C GLY A 173 -4.41 1.31 -25.23
N GLY A 174 -4.68 2.58 -24.96
CA GLY A 174 -5.92 3.25 -25.39
C GLY A 174 -7.10 3.01 -24.44
N ALA A 175 -8.32 3.39 -24.86
CA ALA A 175 -9.52 3.22 -24.06
C ALA A 175 -9.85 1.73 -23.81
N ALA A 176 -10.42 1.43 -22.64
CA ALA A 176 -10.95 0.11 -22.33
C ALA A 176 -12.01 -0.30 -23.37
N ASP A 177 -12.02 -1.57 -23.73
CA ASP A 177 -12.97 -2.20 -24.64
C ASP A 177 -13.26 -3.61 -24.11
N LEU A 178 -14.36 -3.76 -23.40
CA LEU A 178 -14.75 -5.02 -22.78
C LEU A 178 -15.07 -6.14 -23.79
N GLY A 179 -15.23 -5.81 -25.06
CA GLY A 179 -15.39 -6.79 -26.15
C GLY A 179 -14.09 -7.41 -26.62
N ARG A 180 -12.93 -6.94 -26.13
CA ARG A 180 -11.62 -7.42 -26.55
C ARG A 180 -10.74 -7.76 -25.36
N ALA A 181 -10.14 -8.94 -25.37
CA ALA A 181 -9.16 -9.34 -24.36
C ALA A 181 -7.95 -8.38 -24.32
N VAL A 182 -7.43 -8.16 -23.15
CA VAL A 182 -6.18 -7.40 -22.94
C VAL A 182 -5.00 -8.34 -23.17
N THR A 183 -4.19 -8.04 -24.18
CA THR A 183 -3.08 -8.92 -24.61
C THR A 183 -1.73 -8.55 -23.97
N SER A 184 -1.49 -7.27 -23.67
CA SER A 184 -0.26 -6.82 -23.02
C SER A 184 -0.47 -5.51 -22.27
N VAL A 185 -0.04 -5.49 -21.03
CA VAL A 185 0.02 -4.28 -20.16
C VAL A 185 1.27 -4.35 -19.29
N ARG A 186 1.78 -3.21 -18.89
CA ARG A 186 2.87 -3.13 -17.91
C ARG A 186 2.28 -3.04 -16.53
N LEU A 187 2.58 -4.01 -15.70
CA LEU A 187 2.11 -4.06 -14.32
C LEU A 187 3.00 -3.23 -13.42
N ASP A 188 2.39 -2.68 -12.41
CA ASP A 188 3.08 -2.02 -11.31
C ASP A 188 3.76 -3.06 -10.40
N TRP A 189 4.81 -2.65 -9.69
CA TRP A 189 5.61 -3.54 -8.85
C TRP A 189 4.98 -3.87 -7.49
N PHE A 190 3.99 -3.10 -7.02
CA PHE A 190 3.38 -3.28 -5.71
C PHE A 190 1.88 -3.55 -5.77
N TYR A 191 1.11 -2.72 -6.48
CA TYR A 191 -0.34 -2.83 -6.47
C TYR A 191 -0.88 -3.99 -7.31
N LEU A 192 -0.20 -4.33 -8.40
CA LEU A 192 -0.73 -5.26 -9.40
C LEU A 192 -0.06 -6.64 -9.47
N PRO A 193 1.06 -6.95 -8.77
CA PRO A 193 1.74 -8.24 -8.94
C PRO A 193 0.94 -9.44 -8.43
N VAL A 194 -0.11 -9.21 -7.65
CA VAL A 194 -1.02 -10.26 -7.19
C VAL A 194 -1.93 -10.76 -8.32
N LEU A 195 -2.34 -9.88 -9.25
CA LEU A 195 -3.28 -10.23 -10.31
C LEU A 195 -2.76 -11.33 -11.24
N PRO A 196 -1.51 -11.34 -11.74
CA PRO A 196 -1.00 -12.43 -12.55
C PRO A 196 -0.88 -13.78 -11.81
N LEU A 197 -0.94 -13.80 -10.49
CA LEU A 197 -0.96 -15.07 -9.76
C LEU A 197 -2.27 -15.83 -10.03
N LEU A 198 -3.35 -15.12 -10.30
CA LEU A 198 -4.66 -15.70 -10.64
C LEU A 198 -4.64 -16.48 -11.97
N ASP A 199 -3.67 -16.23 -12.85
CA ASP A 199 -3.47 -17.01 -14.07
C ASP A 199 -2.90 -18.42 -13.80
N ARG A 200 -2.35 -18.65 -12.59
CA ARG A 200 -1.65 -19.89 -12.22
C ARG A 200 -2.22 -20.56 -10.99
N TRP A 201 -2.78 -19.80 -10.09
CA TRP A 201 -3.31 -20.22 -8.79
C TRP A 201 -4.80 -19.95 -8.73
N SER A 202 -5.52 -20.80 -8.01
CA SER A 202 -6.96 -20.56 -7.75
C SER A 202 -7.18 -19.31 -6.90
N ALA A 203 -8.37 -18.74 -6.98
CA ALA A 203 -8.77 -17.59 -6.17
C ALA A 203 -8.58 -17.84 -4.67
N LEU A 204 -8.83 -19.08 -4.21
CA LEU A 204 -8.66 -19.47 -2.83
C LEU A 204 -7.17 -19.49 -2.41
N GLU A 205 -6.28 -20.01 -3.25
CA GLU A 205 -4.84 -20.04 -2.95
C GLU A 205 -4.26 -18.63 -2.84
N VAL A 206 -4.63 -17.73 -3.76
CA VAL A 206 -4.25 -16.31 -3.68
C VAL A 206 -4.87 -15.65 -2.46
N GLY A 207 -6.13 -15.94 -2.15
CA GLY A 207 -6.80 -15.47 -0.94
C GLY A 207 -6.09 -15.94 0.34
N MET A 208 -5.74 -17.22 0.43
CA MET A 208 -5.00 -17.77 1.58
C MET A 208 -3.61 -17.15 1.73
N LEU A 209 -2.89 -16.90 0.62
CA LEU A 209 -1.61 -16.20 0.64
C LEU A 209 -1.75 -14.79 1.25
N LEU A 210 -2.73 -14.02 0.79
CA LEU A 210 -2.94 -12.64 1.25
C LEU A 210 -3.42 -12.59 2.70
N VAL A 211 -4.42 -13.41 3.05
CA VAL A 211 -4.96 -13.48 4.43
C VAL A 211 -3.91 -14.06 5.37
N GLY A 212 -3.25 -15.17 5.00
CA GLY A 212 -2.21 -15.80 5.80
C GLY A 212 -1.01 -14.87 6.03
N GLY A 213 -0.55 -14.19 4.98
CA GLY A 213 0.51 -13.18 5.08
C GLY A 213 0.10 -12.00 5.98
N THR A 214 -1.14 -11.54 5.88
CA THR A 214 -1.67 -10.47 6.74
C THR A 214 -1.74 -10.89 8.20
N LEU A 215 -2.27 -12.10 8.46
CA LEU A 215 -2.33 -12.64 9.82
C LEU A 215 -0.93 -12.84 10.40
N LEU A 216 0.01 -13.39 9.62
CA LEU A 216 1.38 -13.53 10.05
C LEU A 216 2.01 -12.17 10.41
N LEU A 217 1.88 -11.17 9.55
CA LEU A 217 2.34 -9.81 9.82
C LEU A 217 1.68 -9.21 11.06
N GLY A 218 0.35 -9.37 11.18
CA GLY A 218 -0.41 -8.86 12.32
C GLY A 218 -0.01 -9.50 13.64
N LEU A 219 0.32 -10.81 13.64
CA LEU A 219 0.67 -11.58 14.84
C LEU A 219 2.14 -11.46 15.24
N LEU A 220 3.02 -10.89 14.40
CA LEU A 220 4.46 -10.75 14.71
C LEU A 220 4.77 -10.16 16.09
N PRO A 221 4.03 -9.18 16.64
CA PRO A 221 4.29 -8.65 17.97
C PRO A 221 4.27 -9.68 19.09
N TRP A 222 3.47 -10.74 18.94
CA TRP A 222 3.25 -11.78 19.96
C TRP A 222 4.03 -13.06 19.70
N LEU A 223 4.71 -13.17 18.54
CA LEU A 223 5.59 -14.32 18.29
C LEU A 223 6.83 -14.26 19.18
N PRO A 224 7.39 -15.39 19.64
CA PRO A 224 8.57 -15.42 20.50
C PRO A 224 9.73 -14.66 19.85
N PRO A 225 10.47 -13.84 20.63
CA PRO A 225 11.64 -13.16 20.11
C PRO A 225 12.70 -14.16 19.65
N ARG A 226 13.46 -13.81 18.62
CA ARG A 226 14.63 -14.58 18.25
C ARG A 226 15.60 -14.55 19.43
N ARG A 227 15.95 -15.72 19.98
CA ARG A 227 17.01 -15.85 20.97
C ARG A 227 18.30 -15.33 20.34
N ARG A 228 18.75 -14.14 20.75
CA ARG A 228 20.13 -13.72 20.51
C ARG A 228 20.99 -14.56 21.43
N ALA A 229 21.85 -15.42 20.89
CA ALA A 229 22.80 -16.17 21.69
C ALA A 229 23.68 -15.19 22.44
N GLY A 230 23.59 -15.22 23.79
CA GLY A 230 24.59 -14.86 24.75
C GLY A 230 25.30 -13.52 24.62
N ALA A 231 24.61 -12.39 24.54
CA ALA A 231 25.22 -11.11 24.86
C ALA A 231 24.91 -10.80 26.33
N GLU A 232 25.84 -11.13 27.23
CA GLU A 232 25.81 -10.59 28.58
C GLU A 232 25.91 -9.06 28.49
N ARG A 233 24.88 -8.37 28.98
CA ARG A 233 24.89 -6.92 29.08
C ARG A 233 25.38 -6.56 30.47
N HIS A 234 26.54 -5.92 30.54
CA HIS A 234 27.06 -5.33 31.79
C HIS A 234 26.53 -3.89 31.93
N LEU A 235 25.80 -3.64 33.01
CA LEU A 235 25.36 -2.32 33.41
C LEU A 235 26.31 -1.81 34.52
N THR A 236 26.97 -0.69 34.26
CA THR A 236 27.77 -0.03 35.28
C THR A 236 26.91 1.01 36.00
N VAL A 237 26.70 0.82 37.29
CA VAL A 237 25.92 1.73 38.13
C VAL A 237 26.85 2.79 38.73
N HIS A 238 26.63 4.06 38.44
CA HIS A 238 27.31 5.17 39.07
C HIS A 238 26.54 5.61 40.34
N PRO A 239 27.22 5.93 41.47
CA PRO A 239 28.66 6.16 41.64
C PRO A 239 29.49 4.94 42.10
N SER A 240 28.88 3.76 42.28
CA SER A 240 29.58 2.61 42.88
C SER A 240 30.55 1.88 41.94
N THR A 241 30.54 2.18 40.64
CA THR A 241 31.33 1.48 39.59
C THR A 241 31.18 -0.05 39.56
N GLU A 242 30.21 -0.62 40.27
CA GLU A 242 29.92 -2.05 40.19
C GLU A 242 29.25 -2.40 38.85
N ALA A 243 29.80 -3.42 38.18
CA ALA A 243 29.23 -3.97 36.97
C ALA A 243 28.26 -5.11 37.32
N ILE A 244 26.98 -4.93 37.03
CA ILE A 244 25.99 -5.95 37.25
C ILE A 244 25.71 -6.64 35.86
N ALA A 245 25.89 -7.95 35.82
CA ALA A 245 25.55 -8.75 34.65
C ALA A 245 24.03 -9.02 34.64
N LEU A 246 23.34 -8.53 33.62
CA LEU A 246 21.91 -8.78 33.42
C LEU A 246 21.73 -9.86 32.35
N ARG A 247 20.90 -10.86 32.62
CA ARG A 247 20.43 -11.81 31.61
C ARG A 247 19.33 -11.17 30.78
N ASP A 248 19.21 -11.60 29.52
CA ASP A 248 18.14 -11.12 28.63
C ASP A 248 16.76 -11.40 29.27
N GLY A 249 16.02 -10.33 29.59
CA GLY A 249 14.71 -10.39 30.24
C GLY A 249 14.66 -9.95 31.68
N GLU A 250 15.80 -9.78 32.36
CA GLU A 250 15.86 -9.25 33.73
C GLU A 250 15.79 -7.71 33.75
N THR A 251 15.09 -7.18 34.71
CA THR A 251 15.02 -5.72 34.96
C THR A 251 15.73 -5.38 36.28
N LEU A 252 16.17 -4.13 36.44
CA LEU A 252 16.79 -3.65 37.67
C LEU A 252 15.85 -3.66 38.90
N LEU A 253 14.59 -4.08 38.72
CA LEU A 253 13.57 -4.14 39.76
C LEU A 253 13.29 -5.58 40.23
N GLU A 254 13.93 -6.57 39.65
CA GLU A 254 13.97 -7.98 40.10
C GLU A 254 15.35 -8.25 40.75
#